data_81a04ef1744d6731401bdadc2b21d943
#
_entry.id   81a04ef1744d6731401bdadc2b21d943
#
_cell.length_a   1.000
_cell.length_b   1.000
_cell.length_c   1.000
_cell.angle_alpha   90.00
_cell.angle_beta   90.00
_cell.angle_gamma   90.00
#
_symmetry.space_group_name_H-M   'P 1'
#
loop_
_entity.id
_entity.type
_entity.pdbx_description
1 polymer ?
#
loop_
_entity_poly.entity_id
_entity_poly.type
_entity_poly.pdbx_seq_one_letter_code
_entity_poly.pdbx_strand_id
1 'polypeptide(L)' 'MATIVKHRKVNIVFLGADEPIAVHCGPGDIAIVVSDAGWWTSFVGRDGAIEPYDVPYASYNAALWAAKAAAEFGTL' A
#
# COMPACT_ATOMS: atom_id res chain seq x y z
N MET A 1 -3.07 3.41 -13.79
CA MET A 1 -2.52 4.72 -13.40
C MET A 1 -2.40 4.78 -11.88
N ALA A 2 -1.22 5.04 -11.37
CA ALA A 2 -0.98 5.06 -9.93
C ALA A 2 -1.49 6.36 -9.30
N THR A 3 -2.14 6.24 -8.15
CA THR A 3 -2.57 7.40 -7.35
C THR A 3 -1.84 7.37 -6.03
N ILE A 4 -1.31 8.51 -5.61
CA ILE A 4 -0.51 8.60 -4.38
C ILE A 4 -1.23 9.47 -3.37
N VAL A 5 -1.45 8.91 -2.16
CA VAL A 5 -1.96 9.65 -1.01
C VAL A 5 -0.86 9.70 0.03
N LYS A 6 -0.46 10.89 0.43
CA LYS A 6 0.60 11.06 1.43
C LYS A 6 0.00 11.19 2.83
N HIS A 7 0.49 10.40 3.77
CA HIS A 7 0.04 10.43 5.16
C HIS A 7 1.25 10.27 6.09
N ARG A 8 1.52 11.27 6.92
CA ARG A 8 2.63 11.25 7.89
C ARG A 8 3.97 10.85 7.28
N LYS A 9 4.32 11.45 6.15
CA LYS A 9 5.56 11.21 5.39
C LYS A 9 5.62 9.83 4.74
N VAL A 10 4.54 9.07 4.76
CA VAL A 10 4.44 7.79 4.08
C VAL A 10 3.57 7.97 2.84
N ASN A 11 4.04 7.47 1.71
CA ASN A 11 3.27 7.47 0.48
C ASN A 11 2.43 6.20 0.41
N ILE A 12 1.13 6.36 0.25
CA ILE A 12 0.21 5.24 0.03
C ILE A 12 -0.11 5.25 -1.46
N VAL A 13 0.33 4.24 -2.19
CA VAL A 13 0.25 4.19 -3.64
C VAL A 13 -0.82 3.19 -4.07
N PHE A 14 -1.82 3.67 -4.81
CA PHE A 14 -2.88 2.82 -5.34
C PHE A 14 -2.51 2.38 -6.75
N LEU A 15 -2.50 1.06 -6.97
CA LEU A 15 -2.06 0.46 -8.23
C LEU A 15 -3.15 -0.45 -8.80
N GLY A 16 -3.20 -0.54 -10.12
CA GLY A 16 -3.99 -1.56 -10.79
C GLY A 16 -3.32 -2.92 -10.69
N ALA A 17 -4.07 -3.99 -11.02
CA ALA A 17 -3.58 -5.36 -10.90
C ALA A 17 -2.36 -5.64 -11.79
N ASP A 18 -2.19 -4.87 -12.86
CA ASP A 18 -1.10 -5.02 -13.81
C ASP A 18 0.08 -4.07 -13.56
N GLU A 19 -0.01 -3.23 -12.53
CA GLU A 19 1.06 -2.27 -12.22
C GLU A 19 2.00 -2.86 -11.16
N PRO A 20 3.31 -2.96 -11.45
CA PRO A 20 4.25 -3.54 -10.48
C PRO A 20 4.53 -2.60 -9.32
N ILE A 21 4.50 -3.14 -8.11
CA ILE A 21 4.75 -2.39 -6.88
C ILE A 21 6.17 -1.82 -6.87
N ALA A 22 7.15 -2.61 -7.26
CA ALA A 22 8.56 -2.22 -7.21
C ALA A 22 8.89 -1.02 -8.10
N VAL A 23 8.10 -0.79 -9.15
CA VAL A 23 8.31 0.34 -10.07
C VAL A 23 7.74 1.63 -9.51
N HIS A 24 6.60 1.54 -8.80
CA HIS A 24 5.85 2.71 -8.35
C HIS A 24 6.10 3.09 -6.89
N CYS A 25 6.64 2.17 -6.10
CA CYS A 25 6.86 2.38 -4.67
C CYS A 25 8.34 2.32 -4.32
N GLY A 26 8.74 3.18 -3.40
CA GLY A 26 10.08 3.15 -2.84
C GLY A 26 10.08 2.61 -1.41
N PRO A 27 11.27 2.48 -0.80
CA PRO A 27 11.36 2.02 0.59
C PRO A 27 10.52 2.88 1.53
N GLY A 28 9.75 2.23 2.39
CA GLY A 28 8.88 2.89 3.35
C GLY A 28 7.49 3.21 2.82
N ASP A 29 7.21 2.96 1.55
CA ASP A 29 5.89 3.19 0.97
C ASP A 29 4.93 2.03 1.26
N ILE A 30 3.64 2.33 1.17
CA ILE A 30 2.60 1.31 1.28
C ILE A 30 1.88 1.25 -0.07
N ALA A 31 1.74 0.04 -0.61
CA ALA A 31 1.05 -0.16 -1.87
C ALA A 31 -0.32 -0.78 -1.63
N ILE A 32 -1.32 -0.31 -2.36
CA ILE A 32 -2.65 -0.91 -2.37
C ILE A 32 -2.95 -1.33 -3.81
N VAL A 33 -3.10 -2.62 -4.03
CA VAL A 33 -3.33 -3.19 -5.35
C VAL A 33 -4.75 -3.72 -5.43
N VAL A 34 -5.52 -3.24 -6.40
CA VAL A 34 -6.89 -3.70 -6.59
C VAL A 34 -6.90 -4.97 -7.43
N SER A 35 -7.74 -5.93 -7.05
CA SER A 35 -7.95 -7.17 -7.79
C SER A 35 -9.40 -7.63 -7.64
N ASP A 36 -9.75 -8.74 -8.28
CA ASP A 36 -11.09 -9.32 -8.17
C ASP A 36 -11.47 -9.71 -6.74
N ALA A 37 -10.48 -10.04 -5.94
CA ALA A 37 -10.69 -10.42 -4.54
C ALA A 37 -10.84 -9.22 -3.60
N GLY A 38 -10.47 -8.02 -4.05
CA GLY A 38 -10.55 -6.80 -3.25
C GLY A 38 -9.28 -5.97 -3.34
N TRP A 39 -9.00 -5.21 -2.28
CA TRP A 39 -7.84 -4.32 -2.21
C TRP A 39 -6.76 -4.94 -1.33
N TRP A 40 -5.63 -5.29 -1.93
CA TRP A 40 -4.49 -5.89 -1.24
C TRP A 40 -3.53 -4.80 -0.80
N THR A 41 -3.16 -4.79 0.48
CA THR A 41 -2.13 -3.89 0.98
C THR A 41 -0.79 -4.61 1.04
N SER A 42 0.28 -3.89 0.70
CA SER A 42 1.65 -4.40 0.76
C SER A 42 2.55 -3.31 1.33
N PHE A 43 3.49 -3.72 2.15
CA PHE A 43 4.43 -2.80 2.78
C PHE A 43 5.79 -2.96 2.13
N VAL A 44 6.42 -1.83 1.75
CA VAL A 44 7.76 -1.85 1.18
C VAL A 44 8.74 -1.50 2.30
N GLY A 45 9.58 -2.44 2.68
CA GLY A 45 10.57 -2.25 3.72
C GLY A 45 11.70 -1.33 3.30
N ARG A 46 12.56 -0.96 4.24
CA ARG A 46 13.71 -0.07 3.98
C ARG A 46 14.71 -0.69 3.02
N ASP A 47 14.77 -2.01 2.99
CA ASP A 47 15.64 -2.76 2.08
C ASP A 47 14.98 -3.02 0.72
N GLY A 48 13.78 -2.51 0.51
CA GLY A 48 13.02 -2.72 -0.71
C GLY A 48 12.20 -4.00 -0.73
N ALA A 49 12.22 -4.78 0.33
CA ALA A 49 11.45 -6.02 0.40
C ALA A 49 9.94 -5.70 0.48
N ILE A 50 9.15 -6.41 -0.30
CA ILE A 50 7.70 -6.23 -0.33
C ILE A 50 7.03 -7.28 0.53
N GLU A 51 6.28 -6.85 1.54
CA GLU A 51 5.57 -7.75 2.44
C GLU A 51 4.07 -7.54 2.26
N PRO A 52 3.38 -8.46 1.55
CA PRO A 52 1.94 -8.35 1.36
C PRO A 52 1.18 -8.75 2.62
N TYR A 53 0.04 -8.11 2.82
CA TYR A 53 -0.88 -8.52 3.88
C TYR A 53 -1.65 -9.77 3.45
N ASP A 54 -2.03 -10.60 4.40
CA ASP A 54 -2.59 -11.93 4.12
C ASP A 54 -3.99 -11.92 3.51
N VAL A 55 -4.76 -10.86 3.74
CA VAL A 55 -6.18 -10.83 3.37
C VAL A 55 -6.49 -9.53 2.65
N PRO A 56 -7.25 -9.58 1.54
CA PRO A 56 -7.68 -8.35 0.87
C PRO A 56 -8.77 -7.65 1.67
N TYR A 57 -8.81 -6.32 1.55
CA TYR A 57 -9.90 -5.54 2.13
C TYR A 57 -11.08 -5.48 1.16
N ALA A 58 -12.29 -5.40 1.72
CA ALA A 58 -13.51 -5.44 0.92
C ALA A 58 -13.80 -4.13 0.18
N SER A 59 -13.17 -3.02 0.59
CA SER A 59 -13.41 -1.73 -0.03
C SER A 59 -12.17 -0.86 -0.04
N TYR A 60 -12.17 0.13 -0.93
CA TYR A 60 -11.14 1.16 -1.02
C TYR A 60 -10.91 1.84 0.34
N ASN A 61 -12.01 2.26 0.98
CA ASN A 61 -11.91 2.97 2.26
C ASN A 61 -11.30 2.10 3.36
N ALA A 62 -11.65 0.83 3.41
CA ALA A 62 -11.09 -0.08 4.39
C ALA A 62 -9.58 -0.24 4.19
N ALA A 63 -9.13 -0.41 2.96
CA ALA A 63 -7.71 -0.51 2.64
C ALA A 63 -6.96 0.79 2.96
N LEU A 64 -7.55 1.93 2.63
CA LEU A 64 -6.96 3.23 2.90
C LEU A 64 -6.82 3.47 4.41
N TRP A 65 -7.84 3.17 5.19
CA TRP A 65 -7.79 3.31 6.64
C TRP A 65 -6.71 2.42 7.25
N ALA A 66 -6.60 1.17 6.78
CA ALA A 66 -5.58 0.25 7.25
C ALA A 66 -4.17 0.77 6.91
N ALA A 67 -3.99 1.30 5.70
CA ALA A 67 -2.71 1.87 5.28
C ALA A 67 -2.34 3.09 6.12
N LYS A 68 -3.29 3.97 6.41
CA LYS A 68 -3.05 5.13 7.26
C LYS A 68 -2.68 4.73 8.68
N ALA A 69 -3.36 3.73 9.23
CA ALA A 69 -3.03 3.21 10.56
C ALA A 69 -1.62 2.62 10.60
N ALA A 70 -1.26 1.86 9.58
CA ALA A 70 0.09 1.30 9.47
C ALA A 70 1.15 2.39 9.35
N ALA A 71 0.86 3.45 8.58
CA ALA A 71 1.78 4.58 8.44
C ALA A 71 2.00 5.29 9.77
N GLU A 72 0.95 5.42 10.58
CA GLU A 72 1.07 6.04 11.91
C GLU A 72 1.93 5.20 12.85
N PHE A 73 1.76 3.89 12.84
CA PHE A 73 2.59 3.00 13.63
C PHE A 73 4.02 2.91 13.11
N GLY A 74 4.18 2.94 11.80
CA GLY A 74 5.49 2.80 11.17
C GLY A 74 6.39 4.01 11.33
N THR A 75 5.86 5.16 11.74
CA THR A 75 6.65 6.37 11.94
C THR A 75 7.12 6.57 13.38
N LEU A 76 6.87 5.63 14.22
CA LEU A 76 7.31 5.69 15.63
C LEU A 76 8.82 5.32 15.79
#